data_46243c234076496004706da6e8bf9c2d
#
_entry.id   46243c234076496004706da6e8bf9c2d
#
_cell.length_a   1.000
_cell.length_b   1.000
_cell.length_c   1.000
_cell.angle_alpha   90.00
_cell.angle_beta   90.00
_cell.angle_gamma   90.00
#
_symmetry.space_group_name_H-M   'P 1'
#
loop_
_entity.id
_entity.type
_entity.pdbx_description
1 polymer ?
#
loop_
_entity_poly.entity_id
_entity_poly.type
_entity_poly.pdbx_seq_one_letter_code
_entity_poly.pdbx_strand_id
1 'polypeptide(L)'
;MLFRSRLFEPDCIIALGGGSAMDAGKIMWVMYEHPEVDFLDMAMRFMDIRKRVYTFPKMGEKAYFIAVPTSAGTGSEVTPFAVITDQDTGVKYPLADYELLPKMAIVDADMMMSAPKGLTSASGIDALTQDRKSVV
;
A
#
# COMPACT_ATOMS: atom_id res chain seq x y z
N MET A 1 12.45 -9.01 7.70
CA MET A 1 11.74 -9.46 6.48
C MET A 1 12.43 -8.98 5.21
N LEU A 2 12.74 -7.71 5.06
CA LEU A 2 13.46 -7.12 3.91
C LEU A 2 14.78 -7.78 3.55
N PHE A 3 15.56 -8.22 4.56
CA PHE A 3 16.83 -8.92 4.32
C PHE A 3 16.66 -10.24 3.57
N ARG A 4 15.59 -10.99 3.84
CA ARG A 4 15.29 -12.25 3.14
C ARG A 4 14.85 -12.04 1.69
N SER A 5 14.08 -10.98 1.42
CA SER A 5 13.66 -10.65 0.05
C SER A 5 14.86 -10.31 -0.84
N ARG A 6 15.84 -9.58 -0.31
CA ARG A 6 17.06 -9.24 -1.06
C ARG A 6 17.91 -10.45 -1.43
N LEU A 7 17.94 -11.46 -0.55
CA LEU A 7 18.67 -12.71 -0.83
C LEU A 7 17.93 -13.63 -1.83
N PHE A 8 16.60 -13.54 -1.85
CA PHE A 8 15.76 -14.36 -2.73
C PHE A 8 15.64 -13.77 -4.14
N GLU A 9 15.85 -12.44 -4.29
CA GLU A 9 15.74 -11.71 -5.55
C GLU A 9 14.42 -11.99 -6.31
N PRO A 10 13.25 -11.73 -5.69
CA PRO A 10 11.96 -12.02 -6.30
C PRO A 10 11.74 -11.14 -7.54
N ASP A 11 11.21 -11.72 -8.58
CA ASP A 11 10.67 -11.04 -9.76
C ASP A 11 9.18 -10.68 -9.63
N CYS A 12 8.53 -11.21 -8.59
CA CYS A 12 7.13 -10.94 -8.25
C CYS A 12 6.94 -10.86 -6.75
N ILE A 13 6.22 -9.84 -6.29
CA ILE A 13 5.81 -9.65 -4.90
C ILE A 13 4.30 -9.67 -4.83
N ILE A 14 3.73 -10.59 -4.05
CA ILE A 14 2.29 -10.71 -3.86
C ILE A 14 1.94 -10.25 -2.44
N ALA A 15 1.15 -9.19 -2.34
CA ALA A 15 0.61 -8.70 -1.07
C ALA A 15 -0.81 -9.24 -0.89
N LEU A 16 -0.97 -10.23 -0.03
CA LEU A 16 -2.26 -10.83 0.32
C LEU A 16 -2.70 -10.36 1.71
N GLY A 17 -3.84 -9.71 1.80
CA GLY A 17 -4.38 -9.29 3.09
C GLY A 17 -5.30 -8.06 3.02
N GLY A 18 -5.58 -7.46 4.17
CA GLY A 18 -6.29 -6.17 4.25
C GLY A 18 -5.40 -4.98 3.86
N GLY A 19 -5.95 -3.77 3.94
CA GLY A 19 -5.24 -2.53 3.55
C GLY A 19 -3.86 -2.39 4.16
N SER A 20 -3.73 -2.62 5.48
CA SER A 20 -2.43 -2.51 6.17
C SER A 20 -1.37 -3.50 5.66
N ALA A 21 -1.79 -4.72 5.28
CA ALA A 21 -0.87 -5.71 4.73
C ALA A 21 -0.42 -5.32 3.32
N MET A 22 -1.34 -4.81 2.50
CA MET A 22 -1.03 -4.31 1.15
C MET A 22 -0.13 -3.07 1.21
N ASP A 23 -0.41 -2.14 2.12
CA ASP A 23 0.41 -0.94 2.33
C ASP A 23 1.84 -1.31 2.77
N ALA A 24 1.97 -2.24 3.72
CA ALA A 24 3.27 -2.79 4.10
C ALA A 24 3.99 -3.45 2.91
N GLY A 25 3.25 -4.20 2.09
CA GLY A 25 3.76 -4.80 0.86
C GLY A 25 4.31 -3.78 -0.13
N LYS A 26 3.59 -2.66 -0.34
CA LYS A 26 4.06 -1.55 -1.19
C LYS A 26 5.37 -0.96 -0.68
N ILE A 27 5.48 -0.71 0.62
CA ILE A 27 6.72 -0.19 1.20
C ILE A 27 7.86 -1.20 1.08
N MET A 28 7.60 -2.48 1.33
CA MET A 28 8.59 -3.54 1.13
C MET A 28 9.07 -3.60 -0.32
N TRP A 29 8.17 -3.41 -1.29
CA TRP A 29 8.49 -3.34 -2.71
C TRP A 29 9.42 -2.17 -3.02
N VAL A 30 9.10 -0.95 -2.52
CA VAL A 30 9.98 0.22 -2.66
C VAL A 30 11.37 -0.06 -2.09
N MET A 31 11.45 -0.54 -0.84
CA MET A 31 12.73 -0.80 -0.18
C MET A 31 13.52 -1.97 -0.79
N TYR A 32 12.84 -2.86 -1.53
CA TYR A 32 13.49 -3.92 -2.29
C TYR A 32 14.11 -3.39 -3.58
N GLU A 33 13.36 -2.61 -4.35
CA GLU A 33 13.84 -2.07 -5.63
C GLU A 33 14.85 -0.94 -5.42
N HIS A 34 14.62 -0.10 -4.41
CA HIS A 34 15.38 1.12 -4.12
C HIS A 34 15.87 1.13 -2.67
N PRO A 35 16.88 0.31 -2.33
CA PRO A 35 17.43 0.23 -0.98
C PRO A 35 18.14 1.51 -0.51
N GLU A 36 18.47 2.40 -1.45
CA GLU A 36 19.11 3.69 -1.21
C GLU A 36 18.14 4.77 -0.71
N VAL A 37 16.84 4.55 -0.86
CA VAL A 37 15.81 5.55 -0.53
C VAL A 37 15.55 5.58 0.97
N ASP A 38 15.57 6.77 1.54
CA ASP A 38 15.18 6.99 2.93
C ASP A 38 13.65 7.07 3.05
N PHE A 39 13.08 6.23 3.92
CA PHE A 39 11.64 6.21 4.17
C PHE A 39 11.11 7.56 4.69
N LEU A 40 11.86 8.23 5.58
CA LEU A 40 11.44 9.50 6.15
C LEU A 40 11.39 10.61 5.10
N ASP A 41 12.31 10.61 4.14
CA ASP A 41 12.28 11.58 3.05
C ASP A 41 11.04 11.41 2.17
N MET A 42 10.63 10.17 1.90
CA MET A 42 9.38 9.89 1.18
C MET A 42 8.15 10.33 1.97
N ALA A 43 8.11 10.01 3.27
CA ALA A 43 6.99 10.33 4.15
C ALA A 43 6.85 11.84 4.40
N MET A 44 7.96 12.56 4.55
CA MET A 44 7.99 13.99 4.81
C MET A 44 7.50 14.85 3.64
N ARG A 45 7.42 14.30 2.43
CA ARG A 45 6.87 15.02 1.26
C ARG A 45 5.48 15.63 1.53
N PHE A 46 4.66 14.97 2.32
CA PHE A 46 3.31 15.45 2.68
C PHE A 46 3.28 16.30 3.96
N MET A 47 4.26 16.11 4.84
CA MET A 47 4.31 16.79 6.13
C MET A 47 5.13 18.09 6.10
N ASP A 48 6.06 18.23 5.16
CA ASP A 48 6.87 19.45 5.01
C ASP A 48 6.79 19.98 3.57
N ILE A 49 6.17 21.15 3.41
CA ILE A 49 6.01 21.84 2.12
C ILE A 49 7.34 22.11 1.42
N ARG A 50 8.43 22.24 2.16
CA ARG A 50 9.79 22.46 1.63
C ARG A 50 10.38 21.22 0.98
N LYS A 51 9.87 20.02 1.30
CA LYS A 51 10.31 18.73 0.77
C LYS A 51 9.48 18.21 -0.42
N ARG A 52 8.59 19.04 -0.98
CA ARG A 52 7.78 18.68 -2.16
C ARG A 52 8.59 18.41 -3.44
N VAL A 53 9.89 18.68 -3.42
CA VAL A 53 10.81 18.45 -4.55
C VAL A 53 11.28 16.98 -4.63
N TYR A 54 10.93 16.13 -3.66
CA TYR A 54 11.31 14.72 -3.70
C TYR A 54 10.65 14.03 -4.90
N THR A 55 11.46 13.47 -5.79
CA THR A 55 10.98 12.65 -6.90
C THR A 55 10.94 11.20 -6.44
N PHE A 56 9.75 10.60 -6.48
CA PHE A 56 9.59 9.20 -6.13
C PHE A 56 10.33 8.33 -7.16
N PRO A 57 11.03 7.28 -6.73
CA PRO A 57 11.74 6.40 -7.66
C PRO A 57 10.75 5.62 -8.53
N LYS A 58 11.18 5.31 -9.76
CA LYS A 58 10.36 4.51 -10.67
C LYS A 58 10.28 3.06 -10.20
N MET A 59 9.06 2.52 -10.18
CA MET A 59 8.78 1.21 -9.62
C MET A 59 8.44 0.16 -10.69
N GLY A 60 8.71 -1.11 -10.38
CA GLY A 60 8.35 -2.25 -11.22
C GLY A 60 9.41 -2.62 -12.25
N GLU A 61 10.67 -2.26 -12.01
CA GLU A 61 11.80 -2.66 -12.85
C GLU A 61 12.41 -4.00 -12.42
N LYS A 62 12.41 -4.28 -11.10
CA LYS A 62 12.95 -5.53 -10.54
C LYS A 62 11.87 -6.56 -10.24
N ALA A 63 10.72 -6.12 -9.71
CA ALA A 63 9.66 -7.01 -9.29
C ALA A 63 8.28 -6.50 -9.70
N TYR A 64 7.45 -7.41 -10.18
CA TYR A 64 6.04 -7.14 -10.45
C TYR A 64 5.24 -7.17 -9.14
N PHE A 65 4.45 -6.13 -8.84
CA PHE A 65 3.68 -6.07 -7.60
C PHE A 65 2.21 -6.40 -7.85
N ILE A 66 1.73 -7.44 -7.15
CA ILE A 66 0.34 -7.91 -7.19
C ILE A 66 -0.30 -7.71 -5.83
N ALA A 67 -1.49 -7.11 -5.80
CA ALA A 67 -2.28 -6.96 -4.58
C ALA A 67 -3.51 -7.87 -4.61
N VAL A 68 -3.75 -8.59 -3.51
CA VAL A 68 -4.89 -9.51 -3.34
C VAL A 68 -5.60 -9.14 -2.04
N PRO A 69 -6.71 -8.38 -2.08
CA PRO A 69 -7.41 -7.96 -0.89
C PRO A 69 -8.18 -9.11 -0.23
N THR A 70 -8.18 -9.13 1.11
CA THR A 70 -9.01 -10.03 1.94
C THR A 70 -10.09 -9.27 2.71
N SER A 71 -10.24 -7.97 2.45
CA SER A 71 -11.30 -7.12 2.99
C SER A 71 -11.87 -6.23 1.88
N ALA A 72 -13.19 -6.06 1.86
CA ALA A 72 -13.87 -5.24 0.87
C ALA A 72 -14.05 -3.81 1.42
N GLY A 73 -13.36 -2.83 0.85
CA GLY A 73 -13.58 -1.43 1.20
C GLY A 73 -12.37 -0.52 1.22
N THR A 74 -11.17 -1.01 1.51
CA THR A 74 -9.98 -0.15 1.62
C THR A 74 -9.49 0.42 0.28
N GLY A 75 -9.70 -0.34 -0.82
CA GLY A 75 -9.25 0.05 -2.16
C GLY A 75 -7.72 0.11 -2.30
N SER A 76 -6.95 -0.40 -1.33
CA SER A 76 -5.49 -0.31 -1.35
C SER A 76 -4.88 -1.05 -2.53
N GLU A 77 -5.58 -2.03 -3.09
CA GLU A 77 -5.20 -2.78 -4.29
C GLU A 77 -5.21 -1.94 -5.58
N VAL A 78 -5.92 -0.81 -5.58
CA VAL A 78 -6.10 0.08 -6.75
C VAL A 78 -5.74 1.54 -6.46
N THR A 79 -5.11 1.82 -5.31
CA THR A 79 -4.75 3.18 -4.93
C THR A 79 -3.25 3.42 -4.90
N PRO A 80 -2.79 4.63 -5.24
CA PRO A 80 -1.38 5.02 -5.18
C PRO A 80 -0.95 5.44 -3.76
N PHE A 81 -1.62 4.95 -2.73
CA PHE A 81 -1.38 5.31 -1.34
C PHE A 81 -0.84 4.12 -0.55
N ALA A 82 0.00 4.42 0.45
CA ALA A 82 0.39 3.50 1.50
C ALA A 82 0.52 4.26 2.83
N VAL A 83 -0.09 3.75 3.90
CA VAL A 83 -0.03 4.37 5.23
C VAL A 83 0.66 3.43 6.21
N ILE A 84 1.79 3.88 6.74
CA ILE A 84 2.55 3.13 7.76
C ILE A 84 2.43 3.84 9.10
N THR A 85 2.19 3.07 10.14
CA THR A 85 2.19 3.57 11.51
C THR A 85 3.51 3.23 12.18
N ASP A 86 4.22 4.21 12.67
CA ASP A 86 5.36 4.03 13.54
C ASP A 86 4.86 3.49 14.89
N GLN A 87 5.35 2.33 15.29
CA GLN A 87 4.89 1.66 16.51
C GLN A 87 5.39 2.34 17.79
N ASP A 88 6.51 3.04 17.71
CA ASP A 88 7.12 3.68 18.89
C ASP A 88 6.42 5.01 19.20
N THR A 89 6.07 5.77 18.18
CA THR A 89 5.48 7.11 18.31
C THR A 89 3.97 7.14 18.07
N GLY A 90 3.39 6.09 17.46
CA GLY A 90 2.00 6.05 17.01
C GLY A 90 1.69 6.98 15.83
N VAL A 91 2.70 7.63 15.27
CA VAL A 91 2.53 8.56 14.14
C VAL A 91 2.26 7.79 12.85
N LYS A 92 1.27 8.25 12.09
CA LYS A 92 0.96 7.69 10.76
C LYS A 92 1.68 8.50 9.68
N TYR A 93 2.43 7.80 8.86
CA TYR A 93 3.14 8.35 7.71
C TYR A 93 2.43 7.94 6.42
N PRO A 94 1.67 8.85 5.79
CA PRO A 94 1.10 8.60 4.48
C PRO A 94 2.15 8.80 3.40
N LEU A 95 2.25 7.83 2.50
CA LEU A 95 2.96 7.97 1.24
C LEU A 95 1.94 7.97 0.11
N ALA A 96 2.13 8.84 -0.87
CA ALA A 96 1.28 8.88 -2.05
C ALA A 96 2.12 9.22 -3.28
N ASP A 97 2.19 8.28 -4.18
CA ASP A 97 2.77 8.47 -5.51
C ASP A 97 2.19 7.43 -6.46
N TYR A 98 1.99 7.78 -7.73
CA TYR A 98 1.48 6.85 -8.73
C TYR A 98 2.36 5.62 -8.94
N GLU A 99 3.64 5.72 -8.62
CA GLU A 99 4.57 4.59 -8.66
C GLU A 99 4.23 3.50 -7.62
N LEU A 100 3.47 3.83 -6.55
CA LEU A 100 2.98 2.87 -5.56
C LEU A 100 1.74 2.09 -6.03
N LEU A 101 1.18 2.42 -7.19
CA LEU A 101 0.03 1.71 -7.71
C LEU A 101 0.41 0.26 -8.03
N PRO A 102 -0.32 -0.75 -7.49
CA PRO A 102 -0.10 -2.13 -7.85
C PRO A 102 -0.20 -2.34 -9.36
N LYS A 103 0.67 -3.16 -9.92
CA LYS A 103 0.64 -3.46 -11.36
C LYS A 103 -0.53 -4.39 -11.73
N MET A 104 -1.00 -5.17 -10.74
CA MET A 104 -2.18 -6.03 -10.86
C MET A 104 -2.91 -6.10 -9.53
N ALA A 105 -4.25 -6.10 -9.59
CA ALA A 105 -5.12 -6.41 -8.46
C ALA A 105 -5.90 -7.69 -8.79
N ILE A 106 -5.90 -8.67 -7.87
CA ILE A 106 -6.73 -9.87 -7.97
C ILE A 106 -7.79 -9.78 -6.88
N VAL A 107 -9.01 -9.49 -7.30
CA VAL A 107 -10.16 -9.33 -6.39
C VAL A 107 -11.02 -10.59 -6.49
N ASP A 108 -10.96 -11.41 -5.44
CA ASP A 108 -11.70 -12.64 -5.32
C ASP A 108 -12.58 -12.59 -4.06
N ALA A 109 -13.89 -12.74 -4.23
CA ALA A 109 -14.84 -12.70 -3.13
C ALA A 109 -14.61 -13.82 -2.11
N ASP A 110 -14.12 -14.98 -2.54
CA ASP A 110 -13.85 -16.11 -1.65
C ASP A 110 -12.76 -15.78 -0.61
N MET A 111 -11.79 -14.95 -0.98
CA MET A 111 -10.76 -14.45 -0.05
C MET A 111 -11.30 -13.56 1.07
N MET A 112 -12.51 -13.03 0.91
CA MET A 112 -13.17 -12.12 1.85
C MET A 112 -14.23 -12.81 2.70
N MET A 113 -14.64 -14.03 2.38
CA MET A 113 -15.74 -14.75 3.04
C MET A 113 -15.45 -15.07 4.53
N SER A 114 -14.19 -15.19 4.91
CA SER A 114 -13.79 -15.43 6.30
C SER A 114 -13.78 -14.17 7.18
N ALA A 115 -13.98 -12.99 6.59
CA ALA A 115 -13.93 -11.73 7.33
C ALA A 115 -15.10 -11.65 8.35
N PRO A 116 -14.84 -11.16 9.58
CA PRO A 116 -15.91 -10.93 10.56
C PRO A 116 -16.98 -9.98 10.03
N LYS A 117 -18.26 -10.26 10.31
CA LYS A 117 -19.40 -9.43 9.82
C LYS A 117 -19.26 -7.95 10.17
N GLY A 118 -18.73 -7.61 11.34
CA GLY A 118 -18.50 -6.23 11.75
C GLY A 118 -17.45 -5.53 10.88
N LEU A 119 -16.38 -6.24 10.52
CA LEU A 119 -15.35 -5.72 9.60
C LEU A 119 -15.91 -5.51 8.20
N THR A 120 -16.65 -6.50 7.67
CA THR A 120 -17.27 -6.41 6.34
C THR A 120 -18.26 -5.25 6.25
N SER A 121 -19.09 -5.06 7.29
CA SER A 121 -20.04 -3.95 7.36
C SER A 121 -19.32 -2.59 7.41
N ALA A 122 -18.33 -2.44 8.30
CA ALA A 122 -17.60 -1.19 8.47
C ALA A 122 -16.82 -0.81 7.20
N SER A 123 -16.10 -1.76 6.59
CA SER A 123 -15.33 -1.51 5.37
C SER A 123 -16.22 -1.27 4.15
N GLY A 124 -17.38 -1.94 4.08
CA GLY A 124 -18.35 -1.69 3.00
C GLY A 124 -18.99 -0.29 3.08
N ILE A 125 -19.31 0.19 4.30
CA ILE A 125 -19.78 1.56 4.50
C ILE A 125 -18.69 2.59 4.19
N ASP A 126 -17.44 2.30 4.53
CA ASP A 126 -16.30 3.16 4.17
C ASP A 126 -16.19 3.31 2.65
N ALA A 127 -16.21 2.20 1.91
CA ALA A 127 -16.20 2.21 0.44
C ALA A 127 -17.37 3.03 -0.15
N LEU A 128 -18.58 2.82 0.36
CA LEU A 128 -19.77 3.56 -0.07
C LEU A 128 -19.63 5.06 0.19
N THR A 129 -19.05 5.43 1.33
CA THR A 129 -18.83 6.84 1.71
C THR A 129 -17.81 7.51 0.79
N GLN A 130 -16.77 6.78 0.41
CA GLN A 130 -15.75 7.28 -0.52
C GLN A 130 -16.32 7.44 -1.94
N ASP A 131 -17.11 6.48 -2.43
CA ASP A 131 -17.72 6.52 -3.76
C ASP A 131 -18.72 7.67 -3.89
N ARG A 132 -19.45 8.02 -2.84
CA ARG A 132 -20.40 9.14 -2.86
C ARG A 132 -19.76 10.48 -3.24
N LYS A 133 -18.46 10.65 -3.09
CA LYS A 133 -17.74 11.86 -3.54
C LYS A 133 -17.52 11.89 -5.06
N SER A 134 -17.61 10.77 -5.74
CA SER A 134 -17.41 10.68 -7.19
C SER A 134 -18.69 10.94 -8.00
N VAL A 135 -19.84 11.02 -7.34
CA VAL A 135 -21.18 11.15 -7.97
C VAL A 135 -21.75 12.58 -7.90
N VAL A 136 -20.98 13.57 -7.39
CA VAL A 136 -21.40 14.97 -7.29
C VAL A 136 -20.63 15.84 -8.24
#